data_a2ef184199c8e2852a0a7916b0f81248
#
_entry.id   a2ef184199c8e2852a0a7916b0f81248
#
_cell.length_a   1.000
_cell.length_b   1.000
_cell.length_c   1.000
_cell.angle_alpha   90.00
_cell.angle_beta   90.00
_cell.angle_gamma   90.00
#
_symmetry.space_group_name_H-M   'P 1'
#
loop_
_entity.id
_entity.type
_entity.pdbx_description
1 polymer ?
#
loop_
_entity_poly.entity_id
_entity_poly.type
_entity_poly.pdbx_seq_one_letter_code
_entity_poly.pdbx_strand_id
1 'polypeptide(L)'
;MPAPTTLRTKRLAVYGASLAGTLASAVPAAAVDEDFRIWENVTAIAKLGSIDPSLKKWRVWLESQGRFRDDGAIADQALGRAGVGYALSDNASVWLGYAHIATFPEAAKTQHENRIWQQVLLTDKATFGDLTSRTRLEQRFIQNVNPVEWRLRQFVRFSHPLWENAPLSVVLWDEVFVRLNSTTPSARFGFDQNRGFAGLGYAFSEKARVEIGYMNQLIQSRVVSRREQKFDHRINHILSVSLFLNL
;
A
#
# COMPACT_ATOMS: atom_id res chain seq x y z
N MET A 1 5.01 51.19 28.36
CA MET A 1 5.81 49.96 28.19
C MET A 1 5.02 49.01 27.36
N PRO A 2 5.38 48.68 26.11
CA PRO A 2 4.69 47.71 25.29
C PRO A 2 5.26 46.32 25.59
N ALA A 3 4.35 45.33 25.61
CA ALA A 3 4.65 43.91 25.84
C ALA A 3 5.40 43.28 24.65
N PRO A 4 6.25 42.27 24.87
CA PRO A 4 7.02 41.65 23.80
C PRO A 4 6.17 40.70 22.95
N THR A 5 6.20 40.95 21.66
CA THR A 5 5.62 40.09 20.62
C THR A 5 6.42 38.80 20.53
N THR A 6 5.83 37.67 20.92
CA THR A 6 6.44 36.36 20.73
C THR A 6 6.39 35.97 19.26
N LEU A 7 7.53 35.99 18.62
CA LEU A 7 7.74 35.40 17.30
C LEU A 7 7.52 33.86 17.37
N ARG A 8 6.40 33.41 16.82
CA ARG A 8 6.12 32.02 16.60
C ARG A 8 6.98 31.51 15.44
N THR A 9 8.12 30.90 15.77
CA THR A 9 8.98 30.23 14.79
C THR A 9 8.20 29.12 14.13
N LYS A 10 7.80 29.34 12.88
CA LYS A 10 7.30 28.29 11.99
C LYS A 10 8.47 27.32 11.75
N ARG A 11 8.40 26.13 12.33
CA ARG A 11 9.28 25.03 11.93
C ARG A 11 8.86 24.63 10.50
N LEU A 12 9.64 25.05 9.51
CA LEU A 12 9.61 24.44 8.17
C LEU A 12 10.11 23.01 8.33
N ALA A 13 9.20 22.05 8.33
CA ALA A 13 9.55 20.67 8.08
C ALA A 13 9.94 20.59 6.60
N VAL A 14 11.22 20.35 6.34
CA VAL A 14 11.72 20.07 4.98
C VAL A 14 11.23 18.67 4.62
N TYR A 15 10.06 18.60 4.02
CA TYR A 15 9.61 17.42 3.30
C TYR A 15 10.34 17.43 1.95
N GLY A 16 11.41 16.67 1.86
CA GLY A 16 11.98 16.27 0.59
C GLY A 16 11.02 15.28 -0.11
N ALA A 17 9.84 15.73 -0.49
CA ALA A 17 8.99 15.03 -1.39
C ALA A 17 9.50 15.32 -2.80
N SER A 18 10.35 14.45 -3.34
CA SER A 18 10.48 14.37 -4.79
C SER A 18 9.14 13.89 -5.33
N LEU A 19 8.31 14.82 -5.75
CA LEU A 19 7.25 14.58 -6.71
C LEU A 19 7.95 14.16 -8.02
N ALA A 20 8.36 12.89 -8.10
CA ALA A 20 8.65 12.25 -9.36
C ALA A 20 7.29 12.14 -10.07
N GLY A 21 6.96 13.17 -10.85
CA GLY A 21 5.88 13.10 -11.81
C GLY A 21 6.17 11.89 -12.69
N THR A 22 5.40 10.83 -12.56
CA THR A 22 5.35 9.76 -13.54
C THR A 22 4.80 10.38 -14.82
N LEU A 23 5.70 10.88 -15.68
CA LEU A 23 5.40 11.02 -17.09
C LEU A 23 5.00 9.61 -17.55
N ALA A 24 3.72 9.43 -17.85
CA ALA A 24 3.23 8.27 -18.56
C ALA A 24 3.97 8.25 -19.91
N SER A 25 5.11 7.58 -19.97
CA SER A 25 5.76 7.25 -21.21
C SER A 25 4.79 6.31 -21.91
N ALA A 26 4.29 6.76 -23.07
CA ALA A 26 3.51 5.93 -23.99
C ALA A 26 4.37 4.71 -24.32
N VAL A 27 4.09 3.58 -23.67
CA VAL A 27 4.69 2.29 -24.00
C VAL A 27 4.13 1.92 -25.36
N PRO A 28 4.97 1.61 -26.38
CA PRO A 28 4.43 1.13 -27.64
C PRO A 28 3.56 -0.10 -27.39
N ALA A 29 2.43 -0.18 -28.07
CA ALA A 29 1.43 -1.25 -27.96
C ALA A 29 2.03 -2.61 -28.41
N ALA A 30 2.86 -3.20 -27.57
CA ALA A 30 3.01 -4.65 -27.51
C ALA A 30 1.76 -5.16 -26.80
N ALA A 31 1.19 -6.30 -27.21
CA ALA A 31 0.00 -6.87 -26.60
C ALA A 31 0.16 -6.88 -25.08
N VAL A 32 -0.50 -5.94 -24.42
CA VAL A 32 -0.54 -5.84 -22.96
C VAL A 32 -1.66 -6.78 -22.55
N ASP A 33 -1.35 -7.76 -21.71
CA ASP A 33 -2.35 -8.65 -21.11
C ASP A 33 -3.14 -7.80 -20.10
N GLU A 34 -4.41 -7.55 -20.38
CA GLU A 34 -5.31 -6.74 -19.55
C GLU A 34 -6.34 -7.64 -18.88
N ASP A 35 -6.60 -7.45 -17.60
CA ASP A 35 -7.57 -8.21 -16.82
C ASP A 35 -8.33 -7.25 -15.89
N PHE A 36 -9.66 -7.39 -15.83
CA PHE A 36 -10.47 -6.72 -14.82
C PHE A 36 -10.58 -7.58 -13.57
N ARG A 37 -10.35 -6.95 -12.42
CA ARG A 37 -10.26 -7.63 -11.12
C ARG A 37 -11.08 -6.92 -10.05
N ILE A 38 -11.43 -7.65 -9.00
CA ILE A 38 -12.03 -7.09 -7.79
C ILE A 38 -11.11 -7.38 -6.61
N TRP A 39 -10.79 -6.34 -5.83
CA TRP A 39 -10.00 -6.50 -4.62
C TRP A 39 -10.76 -5.93 -3.42
N GLU A 40 -10.87 -6.76 -2.41
CA GLU A 40 -11.47 -6.42 -1.13
C GLU A 40 -10.39 -6.35 -0.06
N ASN A 41 -10.50 -5.37 0.83
CA ASN A 41 -9.58 -5.19 1.93
C ASN A 41 -10.33 -4.76 3.19
N VAL A 42 -10.00 -5.38 4.32
CA VAL A 42 -10.39 -4.92 5.64
C VAL A 42 -9.12 -4.71 6.45
N THR A 43 -8.94 -3.50 6.98
CA THR A 43 -7.81 -3.15 7.84
C THR A 43 -8.33 -2.58 9.15
N ALA A 44 -7.89 -3.16 10.27
CA ALA A 44 -8.16 -2.67 11.62
C ALA A 44 -6.84 -2.26 12.29
N ILE A 45 -6.83 -1.05 12.87
CA ILE A 45 -5.73 -0.56 13.70
C ILE A 45 -6.28 -0.23 15.08
N ALA A 46 -5.80 -0.96 16.10
CA ALA A 46 -6.20 -0.74 17.49
C ALA A 46 -5.09 -0.02 18.27
N LYS A 47 -5.48 0.99 19.04
CA LYS A 47 -4.60 1.70 20.00
C LYS A 47 -4.72 1.02 21.35
N LEU A 48 -3.66 0.41 21.86
CA LEU A 48 -3.68 -0.35 23.12
C LEU A 48 -3.82 0.55 24.34
N GLY A 49 -3.63 1.86 24.21
CA GLY A 49 -3.88 2.83 25.27
C GLY A 49 -5.34 2.93 25.71
N SER A 50 -6.30 2.45 24.91
CA SER A 50 -7.71 2.32 25.27
C SER A 50 -7.97 1.16 26.26
N ILE A 51 -7.06 0.17 26.30
CA ILE A 51 -7.13 -0.99 27.20
C ILE A 51 -6.32 -0.70 28.46
N ASP A 52 -5.06 -0.23 28.28
CA ASP A 52 -4.16 0.12 29.38
C ASP A 52 -3.38 1.42 29.03
N PRO A 53 -3.45 2.47 29.89
CA PRO A 53 -2.74 3.73 29.68
C PRO A 53 -1.21 3.57 29.55
N SER A 54 -0.61 2.55 30.12
CA SER A 54 0.82 2.26 29.98
C SER A 54 1.21 1.88 28.56
N LEU A 55 0.25 1.35 27.79
CA LEU A 55 0.39 0.92 26.39
C LEU A 55 -0.02 2.00 25.37
N LYS A 56 -0.18 3.28 25.79
CA LYS A 56 -0.68 4.36 24.94
C LYS A 56 0.09 4.57 23.61
N LYS A 57 1.35 4.16 23.54
CA LYS A 57 2.17 4.21 22.33
C LYS A 57 2.09 2.96 21.48
N TRP A 58 1.55 1.87 22.00
CA TRP A 58 1.48 0.58 21.30
C TRP A 58 0.19 0.49 20.47
N ARG A 59 0.30 -0.14 19.33
CA ARG A 59 -0.77 -0.34 18.36
C ARG A 59 -0.71 -1.75 17.80
N VAL A 60 -1.86 -2.27 17.38
CA VAL A 60 -2.00 -3.53 16.65
C VAL A 60 -2.58 -3.26 15.28
N TRP A 61 -2.03 -3.91 14.26
CA TRP A 61 -2.51 -3.92 12.87
C TRP A 61 -3.03 -5.29 12.54
N LEU A 62 -4.27 -5.38 12.06
CA LEU A 62 -4.84 -6.59 11.46
C LEU A 62 -5.38 -6.23 10.08
N GLU A 63 -5.12 -7.10 9.10
CA GLU A 63 -5.55 -6.86 7.73
C GLU A 63 -5.89 -8.19 7.05
N SER A 64 -6.99 -8.20 6.32
CA SER A 64 -7.41 -9.29 5.44
C SER A 64 -7.70 -8.75 4.05
N GLN A 65 -7.29 -9.46 3.00
CA GLN A 65 -7.58 -9.11 1.62
C GLN A 65 -8.05 -10.34 0.85
N GLY A 66 -9.12 -10.16 0.08
CA GLY A 66 -9.56 -11.04 -1.00
C GLY A 66 -9.27 -10.40 -2.35
N ARG A 67 -8.77 -11.16 -3.30
CA ARG A 67 -8.50 -10.71 -4.67
C ARG A 67 -9.08 -11.70 -5.64
N PHE A 68 -9.78 -11.18 -6.62
CA PHE A 68 -10.49 -11.95 -7.61
C PHE A 68 -10.08 -11.49 -9.00
N ARG A 69 -9.91 -12.44 -9.94
CA ARG A 69 -9.61 -12.22 -11.35
C ARG A 69 -10.80 -12.59 -12.21
N ASP A 70 -10.68 -12.48 -13.51
CA ASP A 70 -11.70 -12.84 -14.50
C ASP A 70 -13.04 -12.15 -14.17
N ASP A 71 -13.08 -10.84 -14.25
CA ASP A 71 -14.24 -10.01 -13.91
C ASP A 71 -14.77 -10.22 -12.47
N GLY A 72 -13.91 -10.67 -11.58
CA GLY A 72 -14.27 -10.95 -10.19
C GLY A 72 -14.84 -12.34 -9.93
N ALA A 73 -14.91 -13.21 -10.95
CA ALA A 73 -15.54 -14.53 -10.84
C ALA A 73 -14.66 -15.57 -10.14
N ILE A 74 -13.32 -15.44 -10.21
CA ILE A 74 -12.39 -16.46 -9.74
C ILE A 74 -11.49 -15.89 -8.63
N ALA A 75 -11.42 -16.60 -7.49
CA ALA A 75 -10.48 -16.25 -6.43
C ALA A 75 -9.03 -16.37 -6.92
N ASP A 76 -8.25 -15.30 -6.78
CA ASP A 76 -6.84 -15.22 -7.18
C ASP A 76 -5.90 -15.28 -5.99
N GLN A 77 -6.17 -14.50 -4.96
CA GLN A 77 -5.36 -14.48 -3.73
C GLN A 77 -6.19 -14.22 -2.48
N ALA A 78 -5.78 -14.85 -1.39
CA ALA A 78 -6.18 -14.48 -0.04
C ALA A 78 -4.93 -14.07 0.75
N LEU A 79 -5.05 -12.98 1.53
CA LEU A 79 -3.96 -12.44 2.34
C LEU A 79 -4.46 -12.13 3.75
N GLY A 80 -3.72 -12.61 4.75
CA GLY A 80 -3.85 -12.20 6.15
C GLY A 80 -2.57 -11.51 6.62
N ARG A 81 -2.67 -10.40 7.36
CA ARG A 81 -1.53 -9.66 7.90
C ARG A 81 -1.80 -9.21 9.32
N ALA A 82 -0.80 -9.38 10.18
CA ALA A 82 -0.80 -8.86 11.54
C ALA A 82 0.51 -8.13 11.84
N GLY A 83 0.48 -7.16 12.75
CA GLY A 83 1.68 -6.45 13.18
C GLY A 83 1.48 -5.68 14.46
N VAL A 84 2.59 -5.34 15.09
CA VAL A 84 2.67 -4.49 16.26
C VAL A 84 3.40 -3.21 15.90
N GLY A 85 2.87 -2.08 16.34
CA GLY A 85 3.40 -0.75 16.05
C GLY A 85 3.68 0.03 17.32
N TYR A 86 4.61 0.95 17.21
CA TYR A 86 4.97 1.90 18.26
C TYR A 86 4.92 3.33 17.73
N ALA A 87 4.14 4.19 18.37
CA ALA A 87 4.05 5.60 18.03
C ALA A 87 5.27 6.35 18.54
N LEU A 88 6.06 6.89 17.62
CA LEU A 88 7.21 7.77 17.91
C LEU A 88 6.71 9.17 18.25
N SER A 89 5.69 9.64 17.53
CA SER A 89 4.97 10.90 17.74
C SER A 89 3.51 10.74 17.32
N ASP A 90 2.74 11.81 17.36
CA ASP A 90 1.34 11.81 16.90
C ASP A 90 1.24 11.52 15.40
N ASN A 91 2.29 11.87 14.64
CA ASN A 91 2.31 11.78 13.18
C ASN A 91 3.21 10.66 12.65
N ALA A 92 3.97 9.96 13.50
CA ALA A 92 4.94 8.96 13.07
C ALA A 92 4.85 7.68 13.91
N SER A 93 4.90 6.54 13.24
CA SER A 93 4.95 5.22 13.90
C SER A 93 5.83 4.24 13.13
N VAL A 94 6.40 3.30 13.85
CA VAL A 94 7.18 2.18 13.32
C VAL A 94 6.46 0.88 13.62
N TRP A 95 6.63 -0.11 12.74
CA TRP A 95 5.87 -1.35 12.78
C TRP A 95 6.74 -2.55 12.42
N LEU A 96 6.45 -3.66 13.03
CA LEU A 96 6.96 -4.98 12.68
C LEU A 96 5.77 -5.94 12.58
N GLY A 97 5.77 -6.81 11.58
CA GLY A 97 4.68 -7.77 11.45
C GLY A 97 4.96 -8.91 10.49
N TYR A 98 3.94 -9.73 10.35
CA TYR A 98 3.93 -10.92 9.53
C TYR A 98 2.72 -10.92 8.61
N ALA A 99 2.84 -11.53 7.44
CA ALA A 99 1.73 -11.78 6.53
C ALA A 99 1.84 -13.16 5.89
N HIS A 100 0.69 -13.80 5.69
CA HIS A 100 0.54 -15.01 4.91
C HIS A 100 -0.30 -14.74 3.68
N ILE A 101 0.15 -15.22 2.52
CA ILE A 101 -0.55 -15.10 1.25
C ILE A 101 -0.71 -16.49 0.66
N ALA A 102 -1.94 -16.81 0.25
CA ALA A 102 -2.27 -17.94 -0.58
C ALA A 102 -2.67 -17.43 -1.97
N THR A 103 -1.99 -17.90 -3.01
CA THR A 103 -2.31 -17.59 -4.41
C THR A 103 -2.90 -18.85 -5.05
N PHE A 104 -3.99 -18.69 -5.80
CA PHE A 104 -4.76 -19.76 -6.43
C PHE A 104 -4.59 -19.73 -7.96
N PRO A 105 -3.50 -20.30 -8.53
CA PRO A 105 -3.30 -20.32 -9.97
C PRO A 105 -4.32 -21.24 -10.64
N GLU A 106 -4.69 -20.98 -11.89
CA GLU A 106 -5.73 -21.69 -12.61
C GLU A 106 -5.43 -23.18 -12.82
N ALA A 107 -4.21 -23.52 -13.18
CA ALA A 107 -3.81 -24.88 -13.54
C ALA A 107 -2.72 -25.46 -12.63
N ALA A 108 -2.52 -24.92 -11.44
CA ALA A 108 -1.47 -25.35 -10.53
C ALA A 108 -1.96 -25.42 -9.08
N LYS A 109 -1.14 -26.04 -8.22
CA LYS A 109 -1.42 -26.09 -6.77
C LYS A 109 -1.31 -24.69 -6.16
N THR A 110 -2.10 -24.46 -5.12
CA THR A 110 -2.00 -23.24 -4.30
C THR A 110 -0.56 -22.96 -3.91
N GLN A 111 -0.10 -21.75 -4.18
CA GLN A 111 1.22 -21.27 -3.78
C GLN A 111 1.12 -20.46 -2.51
N HIS A 112 1.94 -20.80 -1.54
CA HIS A 112 2.03 -20.11 -0.25
C HIS A 112 3.24 -19.19 -0.18
N GLU A 113 3.03 -18.03 0.42
CA GLU A 113 4.08 -17.06 0.67
C GLU A 113 3.94 -16.51 2.09
N ASN A 114 5.04 -16.52 2.84
CA ASN A 114 5.14 -15.88 4.15
C ASN A 114 5.98 -14.61 4.03
N ARG A 115 5.61 -13.55 4.75
CA ARG A 115 6.36 -12.28 4.77
C ARG A 115 6.61 -11.84 6.20
N ILE A 116 7.83 -11.43 6.47
CA ILE A 116 8.15 -10.55 7.59
C ILE A 116 8.22 -9.14 7.01
N TRP A 117 7.68 -8.15 7.70
CA TRP A 117 7.71 -6.78 7.21
C TRP A 117 8.00 -5.78 8.33
N GLN A 118 8.76 -4.74 7.99
CA GLN A 118 9.01 -3.57 8.79
C GLN A 118 8.46 -2.35 8.05
N GLN A 119 7.98 -1.36 8.81
CA GLN A 119 7.33 -0.20 8.21
C GLN A 119 7.53 1.05 9.04
N VAL A 120 7.70 2.17 8.35
CA VAL A 120 7.51 3.51 8.87
C VAL A 120 6.23 4.07 8.26
N LEU A 121 5.35 4.62 9.10
CA LEU A 121 4.11 5.26 8.70
C LEU A 121 4.13 6.70 9.21
N LEU A 122 3.95 7.63 8.29
CA LEU A 122 3.83 9.06 8.55
C LEU A 122 2.45 9.53 8.13
N THR A 123 1.81 10.34 8.96
CA THR A 123 0.50 10.94 8.68
C THR A 123 0.56 12.43 8.96
N ASP A 124 -0.02 13.22 8.10
CA ASP A 124 -0.13 14.66 8.29
C ASP A 124 -1.54 15.13 7.93
N LYS A 125 -2.10 16.00 8.79
CA LYS A 125 -3.39 16.65 8.56
C LYS A 125 -3.12 18.10 8.21
N ALA A 126 -3.17 18.39 6.92
CA ALA A 126 -3.05 19.75 6.42
C ALA A 126 -4.45 20.36 6.20
N THR A 127 -4.52 21.68 6.11
CA THR A 127 -5.78 22.39 5.83
C THR A 127 -6.42 22.03 4.50
N PHE A 128 -5.61 21.53 3.56
CA PHE A 128 -6.04 21.08 2.23
C PHE A 128 -6.29 19.56 2.13
N GLY A 129 -6.19 18.80 3.22
CA GLY A 129 -6.45 17.37 3.25
C GLY A 129 -5.44 16.55 4.06
N ASP A 130 -5.70 15.27 4.16
CA ASP A 130 -4.87 14.32 4.90
C ASP A 130 -3.84 13.67 3.97
N LEU A 131 -2.57 13.70 4.38
CA LEU A 131 -1.46 13.03 3.70
C LEU A 131 -0.97 11.84 4.52
N THR A 132 -0.78 10.70 3.88
CA THR A 132 -0.17 9.51 4.48
C THR A 132 0.99 9.03 3.63
N SER A 133 2.14 8.81 4.24
CA SER A 133 3.30 8.17 3.61
C SER A 133 3.68 6.91 4.38
N ARG A 134 3.96 5.83 3.64
CA ARG A 134 4.33 4.53 4.21
C ARG A 134 5.48 3.92 3.44
N THR A 135 6.61 3.75 4.11
CA THR A 135 7.74 2.98 3.59
C THR A 135 7.75 1.61 4.26
N ARG A 136 7.74 0.53 3.48
CA ARG A 136 7.71 -0.85 3.99
C ARG A 136 8.80 -1.67 3.33
N LEU A 137 9.57 -2.39 4.14
CA LEU A 137 10.49 -3.42 3.72
C LEU A 137 9.87 -4.79 3.99
N GLU A 138 9.88 -5.69 3.01
CA GLU A 138 9.32 -7.04 3.12
C GLU A 138 10.41 -8.07 2.81
N GLN A 139 10.55 -9.08 3.66
CA GLN A 139 11.24 -10.33 3.39
C GLN A 139 10.20 -11.36 3.00
N ARG A 140 10.27 -11.82 1.75
CA ARG A 140 9.27 -12.72 1.14
C ARG A 140 9.85 -14.13 1.04
N PHE A 141 9.22 -15.07 1.76
CA PHE A 141 9.52 -16.49 1.75
C PHE A 141 8.48 -17.17 0.85
N ILE A 142 8.79 -17.22 -0.42
CA ILE A 142 7.90 -17.77 -1.45
C ILE A 142 8.15 -19.28 -1.55
N GLN A 143 7.10 -20.08 -1.51
CA GLN A 143 7.20 -21.54 -1.62
C GLN A 143 7.95 -21.94 -2.91
N ASN A 144 8.95 -22.82 -2.77
CA ASN A 144 9.81 -23.31 -3.85
C ASN A 144 10.68 -22.24 -4.54
N VAL A 145 10.88 -21.07 -3.91
CA VAL A 145 11.78 -20.03 -4.37
C VAL A 145 12.88 -19.80 -3.35
N ASN A 146 14.11 -19.85 -3.78
CA ASN A 146 15.30 -19.55 -2.97
C ASN A 146 16.27 -18.71 -3.84
N PRO A 147 16.88 -17.64 -3.34
CA PRO A 147 16.86 -17.11 -1.96
C PRO A 147 15.59 -16.33 -1.60
N VAL A 148 15.52 -15.87 -0.33
CA VAL A 148 14.48 -14.96 0.15
C VAL A 148 14.45 -13.68 -0.69
N GLU A 149 13.27 -13.27 -1.16
CA GLU A 149 13.11 -12.03 -1.91
C GLU A 149 12.94 -10.84 -0.96
N TRP A 150 13.73 -9.80 -1.15
CA TRP A 150 13.63 -8.54 -0.45
C TRP A 150 12.93 -7.51 -1.33
N ARG A 151 11.91 -6.84 -0.77
CA ARG A 151 11.12 -5.86 -1.52
C ARG A 151 10.88 -4.60 -0.69
N LEU A 152 11.20 -3.46 -1.29
CA LEU A 152 10.85 -2.14 -0.77
C LEU A 152 9.54 -1.68 -1.39
N ARG A 153 8.69 -1.04 -0.57
CA ARG A 153 7.42 -0.46 -1.01
C ARG A 153 7.34 0.97 -0.49
N GLN A 154 7.00 1.89 -1.37
CA GLN A 154 6.71 3.27 -1.02
C GLN A 154 5.28 3.59 -1.42
N PHE A 155 4.48 4.02 -0.46
CA PHE A 155 3.07 4.38 -0.61
C PHE A 155 2.87 5.83 -0.19
N VAL A 156 2.10 6.57 -0.97
CA VAL A 156 1.66 7.92 -0.66
C VAL A 156 0.16 8.00 -0.92
N ARG A 157 -0.61 8.51 0.04
CA ARG A 157 -2.05 8.70 -0.05
C ARG A 157 -2.41 10.13 0.31
N PHE A 158 -3.28 10.71 -0.49
CA PHE A 158 -3.93 11.98 -0.26
C PHE A 158 -5.45 11.78 -0.16
N SER A 159 -6.10 12.49 0.77
CA SER A 159 -7.54 12.50 0.93
C SER A 159 -8.01 13.91 1.21
N HIS A 160 -9.01 14.36 0.45
CA HIS A 160 -9.60 15.68 0.60
C HIS A 160 -11.12 15.56 0.78
N PRO A 161 -11.72 16.10 1.87
CA PRO A 161 -13.17 16.13 2.02
C PRO A 161 -13.79 16.98 0.92
N LEU A 162 -14.94 16.58 0.37
CA LEU A 162 -15.58 17.29 -0.75
C LEU A 162 -16.13 18.66 -0.33
N TRP A 163 -16.45 18.84 0.94
CA TRP A 163 -16.84 20.10 1.57
C TRP A 163 -16.44 20.08 3.04
N GLU A 164 -16.57 21.18 3.72
CA GLU A 164 -16.23 21.30 5.14
C GLU A 164 -17.05 20.30 5.99
N ASN A 165 -16.38 19.52 6.82
CA ASN A 165 -16.96 18.43 7.64
C ASN A 165 -17.69 17.34 6.84
N ALA A 166 -17.43 17.19 5.55
CA ALA A 166 -18.04 16.14 4.74
C ALA A 166 -17.62 14.75 5.21
N PRO A 167 -18.54 13.79 5.33
CA PRO A 167 -18.19 12.38 5.50
C PRO A 167 -17.60 11.78 4.22
N LEU A 168 -17.80 12.44 3.07
CA LEU A 168 -17.35 12.02 1.74
C LEU A 168 -16.08 12.78 1.35
N SER A 169 -15.08 12.05 0.84
CA SER A 169 -13.79 12.59 0.41
C SER A 169 -13.36 12.00 -0.93
N VAL A 170 -12.58 12.76 -1.70
CA VAL A 170 -11.78 12.20 -2.79
C VAL A 170 -10.54 11.58 -2.20
N VAL A 171 -10.18 10.39 -2.67
CA VAL A 171 -9.00 9.64 -2.23
C VAL A 171 -8.15 9.30 -3.45
N LEU A 172 -6.89 9.68 -3.39
CA LEU A 172 -5.86 9.35 -4.38
C LEU A 172 -4.69 8.70 -3.67
N TRP A 173 -4.13 7.64 -4.24
CA TRP A 173 -2.87 7.10 -3.73
C TRP A 173 -2.07 6.39 -4.82
N ASP A 174 -0.77 6.32 -4.59
CA ASP A 174 0.18 5.59 -5.42
C ASP A 174 1.08 4.73 -4.55
N GLU A 175 1.44 3.54 -5.03
CA GLU A 175 2.35 2.63 -4.37
C GLU A 175 3.32 2.00 -5.37
N VAL A 176 4.61 2.27 -5.17
CA VAL A 176 5.70 1.70 -5.97
C VAL A 176 6.37 0.56 -5.20
N PHE A 177 6.72 -0.48 -5.92
CA PHE A 177 7.41 -1.67 -5.39
C PHE A 177 8.73 -1.88 -6.12
N VAL A 178 9.79 -2.11 -5.36
CA VAL A 178 11.14 -2.35 -5.89
C VAL A 178 11.70 -3.62 -5.27
N ARG A 179 12.12 -4.58 -6.09
CA ARG A 179 12.89 -5.75 -5.63
C ARG A 179 14.33 -5.32 -5.33
N LEU A 180 14.82 -5.70 -4.16
CA LEU A 180 16.18 -5.35 -3.72
C LEU A 180 17.19 -6.45 -4.02
N ASN A 181 16.75 -7.61 -4.52
CA ASN A 181 17.59 -8.70 -5.00
C ASN A 181 16.89 -9.46 -6.14
N SER A 182 17.69 -10.30 -6.82
CA SER A 182 17.18 -11.21 -7.85
C SER A 182 17.02 -12.60 -7.26
N THR A 183 15.85 -13.24 -7.44
CA THR A 183 15.55 -14.57 -6.91
C THR A 183 15.30 -15.60 -7.99
N THR A 184 14.74 -15.18 -9.12
CA THR A 184 14.47 -16.03 -10.29
C THR A 184 14.85 -15.27 -11.58
N PRO A 185 14.95 -15.92 -12.72
CA PRO A 185 15.20 -15.25 -14.00
C PRO A 185 14.16 -14.16 -14.33
N SER A 186 12.92 -14.31 -13.86
CA SER A 186 11.83 -13.34 -14.05
C SER A 186 11.71 -12.31 -12.91
N ALA A 187 12.16 -12.65 -11.71
CA ALA A 187 12.11 -11.77 -10.53
C ALA A 187 13.51 -11.21 -10.25
N ARG A 188 13.88 -10.13 -10.96
CA ARG A 188 15.20 -9.49 -10.83
C ARG A 188 15.12 -8.22 -9.99
N PHE A 189 16.29 -7.81 -9.49
CA PHE A 189 16.48 -6.50 -8.85
C PHE A 189 15.93 -5.37 -9.72
N GLY A 190 15.27 -4.40 -9.10
CA GLY A 190 14.72 -3.22 -9.73
C GLY A 190 13.21 -3.10 -9.57
N PHE A 191 12.58 -2.34 -10.46
CA PHE A 191 11.14 -2.11 -10.45
C PHE A 191 10.36 -3.45 -10.52
N ASP A 192 9.36 -3.60 -9.66
CA ASP A 192 8.48 -4.78 -9.58
C ASP A 192 7.10 -4.45 -10.12
N GLN A 193 6.45 -3.47 -9.52
CA GLN A 193 5.12 -3.03 -9.90
C GLN A 193 4.83 -1.61 -9.37
N ASN A 194 3.81 -1.00 -9.96
CA ASN A 194 3.19 0.23 -9.48
C ASN A 194 1.68 0.02 -9.33
N ARG A 195 1.07 0.69 -8.38
CA ARG A 195 -0.37 0.75 -8.19
C ARG A 195 -0.79 2.19 -7.98
N GLY A 196 -1.66 2.69 -8.85
CA GLY A 196 -2.30 3.99 -8.71
C GLY A 196 -3.79 3.83 -8.47
N PHE A 197 -4.36 4.56 -7.51
CA PHE A 197 -5.77 4.51 -7.15
C PHE A 197 -6.40 5.89 -7.17
N ALA A 198 -7.63 5.95 -7.66
CA ALA A 198 -8.50 7.11 -7.56
C ALA A 198 -9.91 6.65 -7.18
N GLY A 199 -10.49 7.27 -6.16
CA GLY A 199 -11.80 6.86 -5.66
C GLY A 199 -12.39 7.82 -4.65
N LEU A 200 -13.45 7.35 -4.01
CA LEU A 200 -14.17 8.05 -2.96
C LEU A 200 -14.01 7.33 -1.64
N GLY A 201 -13.89 8.09 -0.58
CA GLY A 201 -13.90 7.62 0.79
C GLY A 201 -15.14 8.13 1.51
N TYR A 202 -15.82 7.27 2.25
CA TYR A 202 -16.94 7.64 3.11
C TYR A 202 -16.66 7.25 4.57
N ALA A 203 -16.65 8.23 5.45
CA ALA A 203 -16.49 8.05 6.88
C ALA A 203 -17.85 7.83 7.55
N PHE A 204 -18.12 6.61 8.02
CA PHE A 204 -19.33 6.32 8.82
C PHE A 204 -19.22 6.91 10.21
N SER A 205 -17.99 7.01 10.72
CA SER A 205 -17.65 7.60 12.01
C SER A 205 -16.15 7.92 12.03
N GLU A 206 -15.65 8.49 13.12
CA GLU A 206 -14.20 8.67 13.35
C GLU A 206 -13.43 7.35 13.37
N LYS A 207 -14.11 6.24 13.63
CA LYS A 207 -13.51 4.90 13.76
C LYS A 207 -13.65 4.03 12.51
N ALA A 208 -14.58 4.33 11.61
CA ALA A 208 -14.87 3.47 10.47
C ALA A 208 -15.05 4.26 9.18
N ARG A 209 -14.32 3.87 8.13
CA ARG A 209 -14.50 4.41 6.78
C ARG A 209 -14.36 3.33 5.73
N VAL A 210 -15.04 3.51 4.61
CA VAL A 210 -14.90 2.71 3.40
C VAL A 210 -14.28 3.57 2.30
N GLU A 211 -13.43 2.96 1.49
CA GLU A 211 -12.89 3.56 0.26
C GLU A 211 -13.25 2.64 -0.90
N ILE A 212 -13.82 3.21 -1.97
CA ILE A 212 -14.17 2.50 -3.20
C ILE A 212 -13.67 3.29 -4.40
N GLY A 213 -13.06 2.62 -5.36
CA GLY A 213 -12.57 3.29 -6.56
C GLY A 213 -11.83 2.36 -7.51
N TYR A 214 -11.32 2.98 -8.55
CA TYR A 214 -10.51 2.34 -9.57
C TYR A 214 -9.04 2.32 -9.14
N MET A 215 -8.41 1.17 -9.31
CA MET A 215 -6.98 1.00 -9.13
C MET A 215 -6.38 0.40 -10.41
N ASN A 216 -5.35 1.05 -10.94
CA ASN A 216 -4.49 0.51 -11.98
C ASN A 216 -3.30 -0.21 -11.33
N GLN A 217 -2.97 -1.39 -11.80
CA GLN A 217 -1.76 -2.10 -11.38
C GLN A 217 -0.93 -2.44 -12.61
N LEU A 218 0.24 -1.82 -12.72
CA LEU A 218 1.28 -2.16 -13.69
C LEU A 218 2.27 -3.13 -13.05
N ILE A 219 2.41 -4.33 -13.60
CA ILE A 219 3.39 -5.34 -13.17
C ILE A 219 4.43 -5.48 -14.26
N GLN A 220 5.72 -5.45 -13.86
CA GLN A 220 6.83 -5.74 -14.75
C GLN A 220 7.39 -7.12 -14.45
N SER A 221 7.32 -7.99 -15.44
CA SER A 221 8.01 -9.28 -15.42
C SER A 221 9.04 -9.34 -16.53
N ARG A 222 10.05 -10.18 -16.35
CA ARG A 222 11.08 -10.39 -17.36
C ARG A 222 10.86 -11.76 -18.00
N VAL A 223 10.52 -11.76 -19.28
CA VAL A 223 10.48 -13.00 -20.05
C VAL A 223 11.89 -13.31 -20.56
N VAL A 224 12.43 -14.42 -20.11
CA VAL A 224 13.73 -14.91 -20.57
C VAL A 224 13.50 -15.96 -21.66
N SER A 225 13.57 -15.54 -22.91
CA SER A 225 13.66 -16.45 -24.06
C SER A 225 15.13 -16.81 -24.33
N ARG A 226 15.40 -17.95 -24.97
CA ARG A 226 16.76 -18.36 -25.37
C ARG A 226 17.45 -17.35 -26.32
N ARG A 227 16.67 -16.47 -26.96
CA ARG A 227 17.17 -15.50 -27.97
C ARG A 227 17.09 -14.04 -27.55
N GLU A 228 16.17 -13.68 -26.65
CA GLU A 228 15.96 -12.28 -26.25
C GLU A 228 15.54 -12.16 -24.79
N GLN A 229 16.00 -11.11 -24.15
CA GLN A 229 15.50 -10.68 -22.84
C GLN A 229 14.50 -9.54 -23.09
N LYS A 230 13.21 -9.81 -22.95
CA LYS A 230 12.15 -8.83 -23.12
C LYS A 230 11.47 -8.56 -21.79
N PHE A 231 11.13 -7.29 -21.54
CA PHE A 231 10.21 -6.97 -20.45
C PHE A 231 8.79 -7.23 -20.93
N ASP A 232 8.05 -7.93 -20.10
CA ASP A 232 6.63 -8.13 -20.27
C ASP A 232 5.91 -7.25 -19.25
N HIS A 233 4.89 -6.54 -19.69
CA HIS A 233 4.09 -5.66 -18.86
C HIS A 233 2.66 -6.17 -18.83
N ARG A 234 2.14 -6.35 -17.60
CA ARG A 234 0.73 -6.65 -17.38
C ARG A 234 0.07 -5.46 -16.72
N ILE A 235 -1.08 -5.07 -17.23
CA ILE A 235 -1.94 -4.05 -16.64
C ILE A 235 -3.19 -4.74 -16.12
N ASN A 236 -3.48 -4.57 -14.82
CA ASN A 236 -4.74 -5.00 -14.24
C ASN A 236 -5.59 -3.76 -13.91
N HIS A 237 -6.83 -3.79 -14.34
CA HIS A 237 -7.87 -2.83 -14.02
C HIS A 237 -8.66 -3.36 -12.82
N ILE A 238 -8.69 -2.65 -11.71
CA ILE A 238 -9.16 -3.20 -10.46
C ILE A 238 -10.23 -2.30 -9.85
N LEU A 239 -11.41 -2.87 -9.57
CA LEU A 239 -12.33 -2.29 -8.61
C LEU A 239 -11.82 -2.61 -7.20
N SER A 240 -11.45 -1.58 -6.45
CA SER A 240 -10.95 -1.75 -5.09
C SER A 240 -11.97 -1.25 -4.07
N VAL A 241 -12.29 -2.12 -3.11
CA VAL A 241 -13.15 -1.81 -1.96
C VAL A 241 -12.37 -2.06 -0.68
N SER A 242 -12.24 -1.04 0.15
CA SER A 242 -11.44 -1.11 1.38
C SER A 242 -12.21 -0.57 2.58
N LEU A 243 -12.34 -1.37 3.63
CA LEU A 243 -12.87 -0.97 4.92
C LEU A 243 -11.72 -0.74 5.91
N PHE A 244 -11.71 0.42 6.56
CA PHE A 244 -10.72 0.78 7.57
C PHE A 244 -11.40 1.01 8.92
N LEU A 245 -10.88 0.35 9.95
CA LEU A 245 -11.34 0.45 11.34
C LEU A 245 -10.21 0.98 12.22
N ASN A 246 -10.49 2.05 12.98
CA ASN A 246 -9.58 2.65 13.97
C ASN A 246 -10.19 2.44 15.36
N LEU A 247 -9.64 1.52 16.14
CA LEU A 247 -10.15 1.03 17.42
C LEU A 247 -9.34 1.55 18.60
#